data_7f7606b3279c478ecf8754e6f2054e2a
#
_entry.id   7f7606b3279c478ecf8754e6f2054e2a
#
_cell.length_a   1.000
_cell.length_b   1.000
_cell.length_c   1.000
_cell.angle_alpha   90.00
_cell.angle_beta   90.00
_cell.angle_gamma   90.00
#
_symmetry.space_group_name_H-M   'P 1'
#
loop_
_entity.id
_entity.type
_entity.pdbx_description
1 polymer ?
#
loop_
_entity_poly.entity_id
_entity_poly.type
_entity_poly.pdbx_seq_one_letter_code
_entity_poly.pdbx_strand_id
1 'polypeptide(L)'
;PMVGCVIVKSGKIIGEGYHKRYGGKHAEVNAINNVKDKSELKGSSFYINLEPCSHHGKTPPCSDEIIKLKPKEVIISNQDQNPIVNGRGIKKLRNNGISVIENIKKKKGLDVNKRFFKNQLTGLPYIILKWAETEDGFLAKEDGSSKWISNELSRMLVHKWRSEEPGILIGVNTANIDNPSLNVRSWKGNNPIRIVLDPNQKLNNNTNLLSDKGTLMVYNKKAEKKLNNKIFIKN
;
A
#
# COMPACT_ATOMS: atom_id res chain seq x y z
N PRO A 1 -2.90 2.37 -5.12
CA PRO A 1 -3.29 0.95 -5.08
C PRO A 1 -2.27 0.05 -5.77
N MET A 2 -2.30 -1.26 -5.42
CA MET A 2 -1.53 -2.29 -6.11
C MET A 2 -2.31 -2.72 -7.35
N VAL A 3 -1.89 -2.25 -8.52
CA VAL A 3 -2.58 -2.53 -9.78
C VAL A 3 -1.67 -3.34 -10.70
N GLY A 4 -2.25 -4.37 -11.31
CA GLY A 4 -1.66 -5.21 -12.32
C GLY A 4 -2.53 -5.26 -13.57
N CYS A 5 -1.90 -5.39 -14.72
CA CYS A 5 -2.56 -5.56 -16.02
C CYS A 5 -1.88 -6.69 -16.80
N VAL A 6 -2.68 -7.60 -17.37
CA VAL A 6 -2.24 -8.66 -18.28
C VAL A 6 -3.00 -8.52 -19.58
N ILE A 7 -2.29 -8.57 -20.69
CA ILE A 7 -2.87 -8.48 -22.05
C ILE A 7 -2.74 -9.83 -22.74
N VAL A 8 -3.87 -10.33 -23.23
CA VAL A 8 -3.96 -11.67 -23.84
C VAL A 8 -4.45 -11.54 -25.28
N LYS A 9 -3.80 -12.25 -26.20
CA LYS A 9 -4.24 -12.41 -27.60
C LYS A 9 -4.22 -13.87 -27.98
N SER A 10 -5.33 -14.39 -28.51
CA SER A 10 -5.45 -15.79 -28.95
C SER A 10 -4.97 -16.81 -27.90
N GLY A 11 -5.37 -16.59 -26.62
CA GLY A 11 -5.01 -17.46 -25.49
C GLY A 11 -3.57 -17.31 -24.98
N LYS A 12 -2.75 -16.42 -25.56
CA LYS A 12 -1.36 -16.18 -25.15
C LYS A 12 -1.23 -14.83 -24.45
N ILE A 13 -0.45 -14.76 -23.37
CA ILE A 13 -0.04 -13.50 -22.75
C ILE A 13 0.95 -12.81 -23.68
N ILE A 14 0.59 -11.61 -24.16
CA ILE A 14 1.44 -10.80 -25.03
C ILE A 14 2.10 -9.62 -24.30
N GLY A 15 1.57 -9.23 -23.14
CA GLY A 15 2.14 -8.19 -22.30
C GLY A 15 1.60 -8.23 -20.90
N GLU A 16 2.42 -7.86 -19.94
CA GLU A 16 2.04 -7.74 -18.55
C GLU A 16 2.74 -6.53 -17.90
N GLY A 17 2.11 -5.94 -16.90
CA GLY A 17 2.66 -4.79 -16.20
C GLY A 17 1.97 -4.54 -14.87
N TYR A 18 2.66 -3.82 -14.00
CA TYR A 18 2.11 -3.38 -12.72
C TYR A 18 2.53 -1.96 -12.41
N HIS A 19 1.80 -1.30 -11.53
CA HIS A 19 2.13 0.03 -11.05
C HIS A 19 3.29 -0.04 -10.05
N LYS A 20 4.47 0.45 -10.45
CA LYS A 20 5.72 0.27 -9.70
C LYS A 20 5.88 1.26 -8.55
N ARG A 21 5.48 2.53 -8.75
CA ARG A 21 5.65 3.60 -7.77
C ARG A 21 4.68 4.74 -8.00
N TYR A 22 4.30 5.44 -6.95
CA TYR A 22 3.45 6.63 -7.02
C TYR A 22 4.01 7.67 -8.00
N GLY A 23 3.12 8.19 -8.86
CA GLY A 23 3.45 9.16 -9.90
C GLY A 23 4.12 8.57 -11.14
N GLY A 24 4.41 7.26 -11.16
CA GLY A 24 4.91 6.55 -12.34
C GLY A 24 3.80 6.05 -13.25
N LYS A 25 4.21 5.39 -14.36
CA LYS A 25 3.27 4.77 -15.31
C LYS A 25 2.36 3.76 -14.62
N HIS A 26 1.08 3.77 -14.97
CA HIS A 26 0.10 2.80 -14.48
C HIS A 26 0.33 1.41 -15.08
N ALA A 27 -0.32 0.40 -14.48
CA ALA A 27 -0.15 -1.00 -14.85
C ALA A 27 -0.46 -1.26 -16.33
N GLU A 28 -1.53 -0.64 -16.83
CA GLU A 28 -1.97 -0.75 -18.21
C GLU A 28 -0.91 -0.23 -19.18
N VAL A 29 -0.35 0.95 -18.91
CA VAL A 29 0.71 1.54 -19.73
C VAL A 29 1.98 0.69 -19.69
N ASN A 30 2.32 0.13 -18.53
CA ASN A 30 3.46 -0.79 -18.41
C ASN A 30 3.21 -2.09 -19.20
N ALA A 31 2.02 -2.66 -19.12
CA ALA A 31 1.65 -3.85 -19.87
C ALA A 31 1.70 -3.60 -21.39
N ILE A 32 1.11 -2.49 -21.85
CA ILE A 32 1.14 -2.06 -23.26
C ILE A 32 2.58 -1.91 -23.75
N ASN A 33 3.46 -1.26 -22.95
CA ASN A 33 4.85 -1.07 -23.33
C ASN A 33 5.63 -2.38 -23.47
N ASN A 34 5.27 -3.40 -22.71
CA ASN A 34 5.92 -4.69 -22.72
C ASN A 34 5.44 -5.63 -23.85
N VAL A 35 4.38 -5.27 -24.59
CA VAL A 35 3.97 -6.00 -25.80
C VAL A 35 5.03 -5.79 -26.89
N LYS A 36 5.58 -6.87 -27.46
CA LYS A 36 6.62 -6.81 -28.47
C LYS A 36 6.07 -6.28 -29.80
N ASP A 37 5.03 -6.91 -30.32
CA ASP A 37 4.35 -6.47 -31.52
C ASP A 37 3.07 -5.70 -31.17
N LYS A 38 3.08 -4.40 -31.35
CA LYS A 38 1.97 -3.50 -31.02
C LYS A 38 0.70 -3.75 -31.86
N SER A 39 0.82 -4.40 -33.01
CA SER A 39 -0.32 -4.74 -33.87
C SER A 39 -1.24 -5.77 -33.18
N GLU A 40 -0.72 -6.62 -32.28
CA GLU A 40 -1.47 -7.61 -31.52
C GLU A 40 -2.40 -7.00 -30.47
N LEU A 41 -2.19 -5.73 -30.10
CA LEU A 41 -3.04 -5.02 -29.14
C LEU A 41 -4.48 -4.87 -29.65
N LYS A 42 -4.67 -4.70 -30.96
CA LYS A 42 -6.00 -4.64 -31.56
C LYS A 42 -6.70 -6.01 -31.42
N GLY A 43 -7.91 -5.98 -30.83
CA GLY A 43 -8.71 -7.19 -30.60
C GLY A 43 -8.13 -8.13 -29.53
N SER A 44 -7.21 -7.65 -28.66
CA SER A 44 -6.74 -8.37 -27.47
C SER A 44 -7.73 -8.22 -26.30
N SER A 45 -7.54 -9.01 -25.25
CA SER A 45 -8.28 -8.92 -23.98
C SER A 45 -7.37 -8.35 -22.89
N PHE A 46 -7.83 -7.32 -22.17
CA PHE A 46 -7.13 -6.71 -21.04
C PHE A 46 -7.71 -7.23 -19.74
N TYR A 47 -6.89 -7.78 -18.86
CA TYR A 47 -7.25 -8.20 -17.50
C TYR A 47 -6.62 -7.26 -16.49
N ILE A 48 -7.45 -6.54 -15.71
CA ILE A 48 -6.99 -5.49 -14.80
C ILE A 48 -7.68 -5.71 -13.45
N ASN A 49 -6.92 -5.66 -12.37
CA ASN A 49 -7.49 -5.89 -11.04
C ASN A 49 -8.21 -4.68 -10.43
N LEU A 50 -8.09 -3.49 -11.05
CA LEU A 50 -8.80 -2.28 -10.64
C LEU A 50 -9.25 -1.51 -11.90
N GLU A 51 -10.38 -0.82 -11.83
CA GLU A 51 -10.92 0.01 -12.90
C GLU A 51 -9.88 0.98 -13.48
N PRO A 52 -9.70 1.05 -14.82
CA PRO A 52 -8.82 2.01 -15.47
C PRO A 52 -9.26 3.45 -15.20
N CYS A 53 -8.31 4.32 -14.86
CA CYS A 53 -8.60 5.71 -14.59
C CYS A 53 -9.12 6.44 -15.84
N SER A 54 -10.04 7.42 -15.62
CA SER A 54 -10.69 8.21 -16.68
C SER A 54 -10.41 9.71 -16.62
N HIS A 55 -9.62 10.13 -15.61
CA HIS A 55 -9.26 11.54 -15.40
C HIS A 55 -7.76 11.77 -15.63
N HIS A 56 -7.41 12.99 -15.97
CA HIS A 56 -6.02 13.44 -16.02
C HIS A 56 -5.51 13.66 -14.60
N GLY A 57 -4.55 12.84 -14.19
CA GLY A 57 -3.80 12.99 -12.95
C GLY A 57 -2.36 13.40 -13.25
N LYS A 58 -1.39 12.70 -12.63
CA LYS A 58 0.03 12.83 -12.98
C LYS A 58 0.39 12.18 -14.31
N THR A 59 -0.49 11.31 -14.81
CA THR A 59 -0.40 10.62 -16.10
C THR A 59 -1.71 10.78 -16.86
N PRO A 60 -1.69 10.65 -18.21
CA PRO A 60 -2.92 10.60 -18.99
C PRO A 60 -3.82 9.43 -18.57
N PRO A 61 -5.17 9.51 -18.80
CA PRO A 61 -6.10 8.47 -18.44
C PRO A 61 -5.81 7.13 -19.14
N CYS A 62 -5.74 6.03 -18.39
CA CYS A 62 -5.55 4.70 -18.96
C CYS A 62 -6.70 4.27 -19.86
N SER A 63 -7.95 4.69 -19.56
CA SER A 63 -9.11 4.42 -20.41
C SER A 63 -8.92 4.97 -21.84
N ASP A 64 -8.30 6.15 -21.99
CA ASP A 64 -8.07 6.74 -23.32
C ASP A 64 -7.02 5.96 -24.11
N GLU A 65 -5.97 5.50 -23.46
CA GLU A 65 -4.96 4.67 -24.12
C GLU A 65 -5.56 3.32 -24.56
N ILE A 66 -6.37 2.69 -23.70
CA ILE A 66 -7.04 1.42 -24.03
C ILE A 66 -7.99 1.60 -25.22
N ILE A 67 -8.78 2.68 -25.26
CA ILE A 67 -9.73 2.98 -26.35
C ILE A 67 -9.01 3.08 -27.71
N LYS A 68 -7.87 3.77 -27.77
CA LYS A 68 -7.07 3.93 -29.01
C LYS A 68 -6.63 2.57 -29.58
N LEU A 69 -6.37 1.60 -28.70
CA LEU A 69 -5.86 0.26 -29.08
C LEU A 69 -6.95 -0.67 -29.61
N LYS A 70 -8.25 -0.32 -29.41
CA LYS A 70 -9.39 -1.10 -29.86
C LYS A 70 -9.31 -2.57 -29.44
N PRO A 71 -9.16 -2.89 -28.14
CA PRO A 71 -9.18 -4.26 -27.66
C PRO A 71 -10.56 -4.89 -27.92
N LYS A 72 -10.65 -6.22 -27.86
CA LYS A 72 -11.91 -6.95 -27.91
C LYS A 72 -12.74 -6.69 -26.65
N GLU A 73 -12.06 -6.72 -25.49
CA GLU A 73 -12.72 -6.61 -24.19
C GLU A 73 -11.75 -6.18 -23.11
N VAL A 74 -12.31 -5.66 -22.01
CA VAL A 74 -11.60 -5.33 -20.78
C VAL A 74 -12.26 -6.04 -19.61
N ILE A 75 -11.52 -6.87 -18.90
CA ILE A 75 -11.97 -7.66 -17.76
C ILE A 75 -11.44 -7.02 -16.49
N ILE A 76 -12.34 -6.62 -15.60
CA ILE A 76 -12.03 -5.83 -14.39
C ILE A 76 -12.42 -6.63 -13.14
N SER A 77 -11.49 -6.71 -12.18
CA SER A 77 -11.78 -7.34 -10.90
C SER A 77 -12.67 -6.45 -10.02
N ASN A 78 -12.26 -5.19 -9.82
CA ASN A 78 -12.95 -4.27 -8.94
C ASN A 78 -13.12 -2.88 -9.58
N GLN A 79 -14.30 -2.30 -9.39
CA GLN A 79 -14.54 -0.89 -9.65
C GLN A 79 -13.75 -0.05 -8.64
N ASP A 80 -13.21 1.07 -9.08
CA ASP A 80 -12.51 2.02 -8.20
C ASP A 80 -13.52 2.78 -7.34
N GLN A 81 -13.27 2.86 -6.03
CA GLN A 81 -14.13 3.58 -5.10
C GLN A 81 -13.75 5.07 -4.96
N ASN A 82 -12.70 5.52 -5.64
CA ASN A 82 -12.37 6.93 -5.69
C ASN A 82 -13.49 7.72 -6.40
N PRO A 83 -14.12 8.71 -5.77
CA PRO A 83 -15.22 9.49 -6.36
C PRO A 83 -14.91 10.10 -7.73
N ILE A 84 -13.64 10.34 -8.04
CA ILE A 84 -13.20 10.88 -9.34
C ILE A 84 -13.23 9.82 -10.44
N VAL A 85 -13.10 8.53 -10.10
CA VAL A 85 -13.07 7.39 -11.04
C VAL A 85 -14.40 6.66 -11.06
N ASN A 86 -14.76 6.05 -10.00
CA ASN A 86 -15.99 5.34 -9.61
C ASN A 86 -16.97 5.05 -10.78
N GLY A 87 -16.64 4.08 -11.62
CA GLY A 87 -17.44 3.65 -12.78
C GLY A 87 -17.28 4.50 -14.04
N ARG A 88 -16.60 5.65 -13.98
CA ARG A 88 -16.44 6.54 -15.14
C ARG A 88 -15.51 5.94 -16.21
N GLY A 89 -14.48 5.21 -15.79
CA GLY A 89 -13.59 4.49 -16.70
C GLY A 89 -14.33 3.38 -17.44
N ILE A 90 -15.10 2.58 -16.72
CA ILE A 90 -15.96 1.54 -17.24
C ILE A 90 -16.96 2.11 -18.25
N LYS A 91 -17.68 3.15 -17.86
CA LYS A 91 -18.65 3.84 -18.74
C LYS A 91 -17.98 4.37 -20.01
N LYS A 92 -16.80 4.96 -19.87
CA LYS A 92 -16.05 5.51 -21.01
C LYS A 92 -15.62 4.43 -21.99
N LEU A 93 -15.15 3.28 -21.53
CA LEU A 93 -14.80 2.12 -22.37
C LEU A 93 -16.05 1.61 -23.12
N ARG A 94 -17.17 1.39 -22.42
CA ARG A 94 -18.44 0.93 -23.02
C ARG A 94 -18.98 1.91 -24.08
N ASN A 95 -18.94 3.19 -23.81
CA ASN A 95 -19.39 4.23 -24.75
C ASN A 95 -18.55 4.28 -26.03
N ASN A 96 -17.34 3.71 -26.02
CA ASN A 96 -16.47 3.57 -27.19
C ASN A 96 -16.48 2.15 -27.79
N GLY A 97 -17.53 1.38 -27.52
CA GLY A 97 -17.77 0.07 -28.14
C GLY A 97 -16.91 -1.07 -27.60
N ILE A 98 -16.22 -0.87 -26.46
CA ILE A 98 -15.42 -1.92 -25.84
C ILE A 98 -16.28 -2.71 -24.86
N SER A 99 -16.30 -4.04 -24.99
CA SER A 99 -16.96 -4.93 -24.02
C SER A 99 -16.24 -4.86 -22.67
N VAL A 100 -16.98 -4.64 -21.56
CA VAL A 100 -16.40 -4.61 -20.22
C VAL A 100 -17.10 -5.63 -19.33
N ILE A 101 -16.30 -6.57 -18.80
CA ILE A 101 -16.73 -7.60 -17.86
C ILE A 101 -16.19 -7.22 -16.47
N GLU A 102 -17.09 -7.14 -15.50
CA GLU A 102 -16.77 -6.67 -14.15
C GLU A 102 -16.85 -7.79 -13.11
N ASN A 103 -16.28 -7.51 -11.92
CA ASN A 103 -16.38 -8.37 -10.74
C ASN A 103 -15.69 -9.75 -10.86
N ILE A 104 -14.78 -9.92 -11.81
CA ILE A 104 -14.02 -11.16 -11.95
C ILE A 104 -13.00 -11.27 -10.83
N LYS A 105 -13.12 -12.33 -10.01
CA LYS A 105 -12.32 -12.56 -8.80
C LYS A 105 -12.33 -11.37 -7.82
N LYS A 106 -13.47 -10.69 -7.71
CA LYS A 106 -13.70 -9.48 -6.91
C LYS A 106 -13.08 -9.57 -5.50
N LYS A 107 -13.32 -10.67 -4.77
CA LYS A 107 -12.80 -10.87 -3.42
C LYS A 107 -11.27 -10.81 -3.38
N LYS A 108 -10.60 -11.49 -4.31
CA LYS A 108 -9.11 -11.46 -4.40
C LYS A 108 -8.59 -10.06 -4.70
N GLY A 109 -9.26 -9.32 -5.59
CA GLY A 109 -8.90 -7.93 -5.89
C GLY A 109 -9.07 -6.99 -4.69
N LEU A 110 -10.14 -7.18 -3.91
CA LEU A 110 -10.36 -6.46 -2.65
C LEU A 110 -9.26 -6.79 -1.62
N ASP A 111 -8.90 -8.06 -1.46
CA ASP A 111 -7.87 -8.49 -0.51
C ASP A 111 -6.50 -7.86 -0.83
N VAL A 112 -6.12 -7.82 -2.12
CA VAL A 112 -4.88 -7.19 -2.58
C VAL A 112 -4.87 -5.69 -2.28
N ASN A 113 -6.01 -5.01 -2.43
CA ASN A 113 -6.13 -3.57 -2.31
C ASN A 113 -6.90 -3.13 -1.04
N LYS A 114 -7.00 -3.96 0.01
CA LYS A 114 -7.78 -3.68 1.22
C LYS A 114 -7.44 -2.33 1.88
N ARG A 115 -6.16 -1.92 1.86
CA ARG A 115 -5.69 -0.64 2.40
C ARG A 115 -6.23 0.54 1.59
N PHE A 116 -6.18 0.43 0.28
CA PHE A 116 -6.71 1.42 -0.65
C PHE A 116 -8.22 1.57 -0.51
N PHE A 117 -8.96 0.46 -0.56
CA PHE A 117 -10.43 0.50 -0.45
C PHE A 117 -10.87 1.03 0.92
N LYS A 118 -10.21 0.62 2.02
CA LYS A 118 -10.51 1.16 3.35
C LYS A 118 -10.37 2.69 3.37
N ASN A 119 -9.27 3.21 2.85
CA ASN A 119 -9.04 4.64 2.80
C ASN A 119 -10.05 5.38 1.91
N GLN A 120 -10.33 4.86 0.70
CA GLN A 120 -11.28 5.51 -0.21
C GLN A 120 -12.72 5.56 0.34
N LEU A 121 -13.14 4.50 1.05
CA LEU A 121 -14.49 4.41 1.60
C LEU A 121 -14.68 5.18 2.89
N THR A 122 -13.63 5.32 3.72
CA THR A 122 -13.78 5.87 5.08
C THR A 122 -12.91 7.07 5.38
N GLY A 123 -11.96 7.43 4.51
CA GLY A 123 -10.93 8.43 4.79
C GLY A 123 -9.90 8.01 5.84
N LEU A 124 -10.03 6.82 6.42
CA LEU A 124 -9.17 6.33 7.48
C LEU A 124 -8.10 5.36 6.95
N PRO A 125 -6.95 5.28 7.60
CA PRO A 125 -5.95 4.28 7.27
C PRO A 125 -6.44 2.86 7.60
N TYR A 126 -5.87 1.86 6.93
CA TYR A 126 -6.02 0.47 7.31
C TYR A 126 -5.10 0.19 8.51
N ILE A 127 -5.69 -0.15 9.65
CA ILE A 127 -4.96 -0.37 10.91
C ILE A 127 -4.74 -1.87 11.11
N ILE A 128 -3.51 -2.25 11.42
CA ILE A 128 -3.11 -3.59 11.82
C ILE A 128 -2.66 -3.52 13.27
N LEU A 129 -3.36 -4.23 14.16
CA LEU A 129 -2.93 -4.41 15.54
C LEU A 129 -1.99 -5.61 15.61
N LYS A 130 -0.82 -5.43 16.24
CA LYS A 130 0.18 -6.48 16.41
C LYS A 130 0.66 -6.49 17.85
N TRP A 131 0.56 -7.63 18.49
CA TRP A 131 1.18 -7.90 19.78
C TRP A 131 1.73 -9.32 19.81
N ALA A 132 2.50 -9.66 20.82
CA ALA A 132 2.91 -11.01 21.15
C ALA A 132 2.52 -11.26 22.61
N GLU A 133 1.92 -12.40 22.87
CA GLU A 133 1.53 -12.81 24.22
C GLU A 133 1.97 -14.24 24.49
N THR A 134 2.15 -14.58 25.75
CA THR A 134 2.39 -15.94 26.21
C THR A 134 1.08 -16.72 26.15
N GLU A 135 1.14 -18.05 26.30
CA GLU A 135 -0.04 -18.91 26.25
C GLU A 135 -1.08 -18.55 27.35
N ASP A 136 -0.60 -18.05 28.47
CA ASP A 136 -1.42 -17.53 29.60
C ASP A 136 -1.78 -16.03 29.47
N GLY A 137 -1.54 -15.41 28.29
CA GLY A 137 -2.06 -14.08 27.92
C GLY A 137 -1.23 -12.89 28.41
N PHE A 138 0.02 -13.07 28.86
CA PHE A 138 0.87 -11.96 29.29
C PHE A 138 1.72 -11.39 28.15
N LEU A 139 1.84 -10.06 28.13
CA LEU A 139 2.65 -9.30 27.16
C LEU A 139 4.08 -9.03 27.66
N ALA A 140 4.26 -8.98 28.97
CA ALA A 140 5.53 -8.72 29.65
C ALA A 140 5.47 -9.34 31.06
N LYS A 141 6.61 -9.35 31.77
CA LYS A 141 6.65 -9.73 33.17
C LYS A 141 6.09 -8.62 34.07
N GLU A 142 5.81 -8.92 35.34
CA GLU A 142 5.30 -7.95 36.32
C GLU A 142 6.25 -6.78 36.55
N ASP A 143 7.57 -7.00 36.48
CA ASP A 143 8.60 -5.97 36.57
C ASP A 143 8.69 -5.07 35.32
N GLY A 144 7.84 -5.31 34.30
CA GLY A 144 7.83 -4.58 33.04
C GLY A 144 8.96 -5.00 32.08
N SER A 145 9.84 -5.91 32.48
CA SER A 145 10.91 -6.40 31.58
C SER A 145 10.33 -7.21 30.44
N SER A 146 10.85 -6.98 29.24
CA SER A 146 10.43 -7.67 28.03
C SER A 146 11.30 -8.90 27.80
N LYS A 147 10.67 -10.03 27.45
CA LYS A 147 11.33 -11.23 27.00
C LYS A 147 10.84 -11.60 25.60
N TRP A 148 11.69 -12.21 24.81
CA TRP A 148 11.27 -12.76 23.51
C TRP A 148 10.24 -13.88 23.71
N ILE A 149 8.98 -13.59 23.36
CA ILE A 149 7.84 -14.53 23.36
C ILE A 149 7.79 -15.28 22.03
N SER A 150 8.11 -14.60 20.93
CA SER A 150 8.03 -15.14 19.57
C SER A 150 9.37 -15.74 19.10
N ASN A 151 9.29 -16.77 18.25
CA ASN A 151 10.44 -17.40 17.63
C ASN A 151 11.05 -16.55 16.50
N GLU A 152 12.16 -17.02 15.90
CA GLU A 152 12.87 -16.30 14.87
C GLU A 152 12.04 -16.09 13.59
N LEU A 153 11.30 -17.12 13.15
CA LEU A 153 10.44 -17.03 11.96
C LEU A 153 9.33 -15.98 12.14
N SER A 154 8.70 -15.95 13.32
CA SER A 154 7.70 -14.93 13.65
C SER A 154 8.30 -13.51 13.63
N ARG A 155 9.51 -13.35 14.16
CA ARG A 155 10.22 -12.05 14.11
C ARG A 155 10.58 -11.64 12.69
N MET A 156 11.01 -12.57 11.84
CA MET A 156 11.26 -12.32 10.42
C MET A 156 9.97 -11.89 9.69
N LEU A 157 8.83 -12.53 9.98
CA LEU A 157 7.53 -12.16 9.44
C LEU A 157 7.13 -10.73 9.87
N VAL A 158 7.40 -10.34 11.12
CA VAL A 158 7.18 -8.96 11.59
C VAL A 158 8.04 -7.97 10.80
N HIS A 159 9.29 -8.30 10.46
CA HIS A 159 10.11 -7.45 9.60
C HIS A 159 9.58 -7.33 8.17
N LYS A 160 9.02 -8.42 7.62
CA LYS A 160 8.29 -8.39 6.34
C LYS A 160 7.12 -7.41 6.40
N TRP A 161 6.21 -7.58 7.36
CA TRP A 161 5.05 -6.67 7.53
C TRP A 161 5.49 -5.22 7.70
N ARG A 162 6.54 -4.98 8.50
CA ARG A 162 7.10 -3.65 8.70
C ARG A 162 7.62 -3.02 7.40
N SER A 163 8.13 -3.83 6.48
CA SER A 163 8.58 -3.36 5.16
C SER A 163 7.43 -3.08 4.19
N GLU A 164 6.26 -3.65 4.44
CA GLU A 164 5.07 -3.51 3.60
C GLU A 164 4.17 -2.34 4.02
N GLU A 165 4.28 -1.88 5.30
CA GLU A 165 3.45 -0.82 5.83
C GLU A 165 4.16 0.53 5.83
N PRO A 166 3.45 1.63 5.48
CA PRO A 166 4.05 2.97 5.43
C PRO A 166 4.41 3.53 6.82
N GLY A 167 3.77 3.06 7.88
CA GLY A 167 4.01 3.54 9.23
C GLY A 167 3.89 2.46 10.30
N ILE A 168 4.63 2.63 11.40
CA ILE A 168 4.53 1.84 12.62
C ILE A 168 4.34 2.76 13.80
N LEU A 169 3.30 2.52 14.61
CA LEU A 169 2.95 3.35 15.75
C LEU A 169 3.10 2.57 17.04
N ILE A 170 3.72 3.19 18.05
CA ILE A 170 3.84 2.67 19.41
C ILE A 170 3.53 3.78 20.44
N GLY A 171 3.21 3.37 21.67
CA GLY A 171 3.12 4.28 22.82
C GLY A 171 4.51 4.63 23.37
N VAL A 172 4.59 5.77 24.09
CA VAL A 172 5.84 6.25 24.69
C VAL A 172 6.41 5.28 25.73
N ASN A 173 5.56 4.57 26.47
CA ASN A 173 6.04 3.57 27.44
C ASN A 173 6.78 2.43 26.74
N THR A 174 6.24 1.89 25.66
CA THR A 174 6.93 0.90 24.83
C THR A 174 8.23 1.45 24.25
N ALA A 175 8.23 2.71 23.80
CA ALA A 175 9.45 3.34 23.29
C ALA A 175 10.55 3.43 24.35
N ASN A 176 10.21 3.77 25.60
CA ASN A 176 11.15 3.94 26.69
C ASN A 176 11.63 2.62 27.30
N ILE A 177 10.72 1.63 27.48
CA ILE A 177 11.03 0.36 28.13
C ILE A 177 11.78 -0.58 27.17
N ASP A 178 11.21 -0.80 25.99
CA ASP A 178 11.77 -1.74 25.00
C ASP A 178 12.91 -1.13 24.17
N ASN A 179 13.02 0.19 24.17
CA ASN A 179 13.99 0.96 23.37
C ASN A 179 14.18 0.41 21.94
N PRO A 180 13.09 0.19 21.17
CA PRO A 180 13.13 -0.51 19.92
C PRO A 180 13.65 0.38 18.78
N SER A 181 14.34 -0.21 17.80
CA SER A 181 14.75 0.52 16.59
C SER A 181 13.61 0.66 15.57
N LEU A 182 12.62 -0.22 15.57
CA LEU A 182 11.48 -0.28 14.65
C LEU A 182 11.84 -0.25 13.15
N ASN A 183 13.07 -0.61 12.82
CA ASN A 183 13.58 -0.69 11.44
C ASN A 183 13.38 -2.08 10.83
N VAL A 184 13.60 -2.18 9.52
CA VAL A 184 13.64 -3.42 8.75
C VAL A 184 15.10 -3.88 8.67
N ARG A 185 15.45 -5.01 9.30
CA ARG A 185 16.81 -5.58 9.30
C ARG A 185 16.86 -7.06 8.92
N SER A 186 15.79 -7.82 9.22
CA SER A 186 15.69 -9.27 8.92
C SER A 186 14.79 -9.55 7.71
N TRP A 187 14.57 -8.55 6.85
CA TRP A 187 13.82 -8.65 5.59
C TRP A 187 14.31 -7.61 4.59
N LYS A 188 14.09 -7.85 3.30
CA LYS A 188 14.41 -6.87 2.25
C LYS A 188 13.25 -5.90 2.07
N GLY A 189 13.49 -4.60 2.20
CA GLY A 189 12.46 -3.57 2.01
C GLY A 189 12.81 -2.25 2.67
N ASN A 190 11.89 -1.30 2.60
CA ASN A 190 12.06 0.05 3.16
C ASN A 190 11.64 0.08 4.63
N ASN A 191 12.25 1.00 5.38
CA ASN A 191 11.82 1.29 6.73
C ASN A 191 10.49 2.06 6.72
N PRO A 192 9.54 1.75 7.63
CA PRO A 192 8.34 2.54 7.83
C PRO A 192 8.67 3.89 8.50
N ILE A 193 7.75 4.83 8.40
CA ILE A 193 7.73 6.01 9.27
C ILE A 193 7.42 5.53 10.69
N ARG A 194 8.29 5.84 11.65
CA ARG A 194 8.10 5.50 13.05
C ARG A 194 7.29 6.59 13.73
N ILE A 195 6.25 6.20 14.47
CA ILE A 195 5.32 7.13 15.13
C ILE A 195 5.26 6.78 16.60
N VAL A 196 5.47 7.76 17.46
CA VAL A 196 5.36 7.61 18.93
C VAL A 196 4.23 8.50 19.43
N LEU A 197 3.27 7.88 20.12
CA LEU A 197 2.26 8.61 20.89
C LEU A 197 2.85 9.01 22.25
N ASP A 198 3.19 10.28 22.39
CA ASP A 198 3.77 10.86 23.60
C ASP A 198 3.09 12.17 23.99
N PRO A 199 1.83 12.12 24.47
CA PRO A 199 1.04 13.32 24.76
C PRO A 199 1.64 14.20 25.87
N ASN A 200 2.49 13.64 26.72
CA ASN A 200 3.02 14.29 27.91
C ASN A 200 4.54 14.54 27.87
N GLN A 201 5.18 14.36 26.71
CA GLN A 201 6.62 14.56 26.51
C GLN A 201 7.51 13.72 27.45
N LYS A 202 7.15 12.44 27.57
CA LYS A 202 7.88 11.45 28.41
C LYS A 202 8.91 10.64 27.65
N LEU A 203 9.08 10.86 26.34
CA LEU A 203 10.06 10.13 25.54
C LEU A 203 11.49 10.46 25.99
N ASN A 204 12.24 9.45 26.39
CA ASN A 204 13.63 9.57 26.82
C ASN A 204 14.52 10.01 25.65
N ASN A 205 15.42 10.96 25.93
CA ASN A 205 16.33 11.50 24.91
C ASN A 205 17.35 10.49 24.37
N ASN A 206 17.60 9.40 25.09
CA ASN A 206 18.60 8.37 24.73
C ASN A 206 17.99 7.15 24.03
N THR A 207 16.76 7.28 23.48
CA THR A 207 16.14 6.17 22.75
C THR A 207 16.78 5.95 21.37
N ASN A 208 16.86 4.70 20.93
CA ASN A 208 17.29 4.33 19.59
C ASN A 208 16.50 5.05 18.49
N LEU A 209 15.23 5.37 18.77
CA LEU A 209 14.35 6.10 17.83
C LEU A 209 14.85 7.53 17.56
N LEU A 210 15.48 8.17 18.54
CA LEU A 210 16.02 9.53 18.41
C LEU A 210 17.44 9.54 17.81
N SER A 211 18.24 8.51 18.05
CA SER A 211 19.62 8.42 17.55
C SER A 211 19.72 7.97 16.09
N ASP A 212 18.76 7.20 15.61
CA ASP A 212 18.73 6.64 14.24
C ASP A 212 18.37 7.75 13.21
N LYS A 213 18.90 7.59 11.97
CA LYS A 213 18.67 8.49 10.83
C LYS A 213 17.27 8.33 10.19
N GLY A 214 16.48 7.33 10.57
CA GLY A 214 15.15 7.09 10.03
C GLY A 214 14.13 8.16 10.42
N THR A 215 13.07 8.31 9.63
CA THR A 215 11.99 9.28 9.93
C THR A 215 11.24 8.89 11.19
N LEU A 216 11.12 9.82 12.12
CA LEU A 216 10.38 9.69 13.36
C LEU A 216 9.38 10.84 13.50
N MET A 217 8.13 10.50 13.81
CA MET A 217 7.08 11.45 14.19
C MET A 217 6.74 11.25 15.67
N VAL A 218 6.82 12.29 16.45
CA VAL A 218 6.42 12.26 17.87
C VAL A 218 5.18 13.13 18.02
N TYR A 219 4.09 12.52 18.46
CA TYR A 219 2.83 13.19 18.66
C TYR A 219 2.67 13.61 20.13
N ASN A 220 2.62 14.91 20.38
CA ASN A 220 2.48 15.46 21.74
C ASN A 220 1.56 16.69 21.78
N LYS A 221 1.17 17.14 22.99
CA LYS A 221 0.24 18.26 23.20
C LYS A 221 0.90 19.65 23.16
N LYS A 222 2.22 19.77 23.17
CA LYS A 222 2.88 21.03 23.52
C LYS A 222 3.68 21.72 22.42
N ALA A 223 4.15 21.03 21.39
CA ALA A 223 5.01 21.68 20.42
C ALA A 223 5.01 21.05 19.03
N GLU A 224 4.97 21.90 18.01
CA GLU A 224 5.49 21.56 16.69
C GLU A 224 6.99 21.87 16.68
N LYS A 225 7.80 20.84 16.51
CA LYS A 225 9.24 20.96 16.33
C LYS A 225 9.71 20.01 15.26
N LYS A 226 10.48 20.53 14.31
CA LYS A 226 11.13 19.71 13.29
C LYS A 226 12.65 19.72 13.57
N LEU A 227 13.24 18.55 13.67
CA LEU A 227 14.68 18.39 13.84
C LEU A 227 15.17 17.30 12.89
N ASN A 228 15.80 17.68 11.79
CA ASN A 228 16.21 16.77 10.73
C ASN A 228 15.00 15.90 10.24
N ASN A 229 15.10 14.55 10.34
CA ASN A 229 14.04 13.61 9.98
C ASN A 229 13.05 13.34 11.13
N LYS A 230 13.01 14.20 12.16
CA LYS A 230 12.16 14.04 13.34
C LYS A 230 11.14 15.17 13.38
N ILE A 231 9.86 14.81 13.42
CA ILE A 231 8.73 15.71 13.39
C ILE A 231 7.97 15.54 14.71
N PHE A 232 7.88 16.61 15.49
CA PHE A 232 7.04 16.66 16.68
C PHE A 232 5.75 17.37 16.30
N ILE A 233 4.62 16.69 16.45
CA ILE A 233 3.31 17.18 16.02
C ILE A 233 2.51 17.54 17.26
N LYS A 234 1.97 18.77 17.29
CA LYS A 234 1.01 19.22 18.30
C LYS A 234 -0.37 18.63 18.03
N ASN A 235 -1.09 18.26 19.08
CA ASN A 235 -2.51 17.92 19.03
C ASN A 235 -3.34 19.19 19.14
#